data_33830aee8d171219b0415fe758793b24
#
_entry.id   33830aee8d171219b0415fe758793b24
#
_cell.length_a   1.000
_cell.length_b   1.000
_cell.length_c   1.000
_cell.angle_alpha   90.00
_cell.angle_beta   90.00
_cell.angle_gamma   90.00
#
_symmetry.space_group_name_H-M   'P 1'
#
loop_
_entity.id
_entity.type
_entity.pdbx_description
1 polymer ?
#
loop_
_entity_poly.entity_id
_entity_poly.type
_entity_poly.pdbx_seq_one_letter_code
_entity_poly.pdbx_strand_id
1 'polypeptide(L)'
;MQINFKFFFLFISLSIIWFSCSKEKDTEITVTEKNLKEDTIVSIVEIESFAQSIYIDLLGRKATRVEIDAIFNELKPTNASRESRYTIIKDIIGTNEYYDKLYLYNIAEYLNGADENTVYDQRLQLVYIKQLGEQDNNQVLIEFAQNGINRLDSVIVIPERLKQKVFSEDEMQKRLANNAIYDDINMGVPNFTFSIFESFLFRAPTNQEWQNAQNICNTIGGVLFGINGQTKPDFLDIIFSSDHYFEGKVINAYLRFVERRPNSLEQYQGTVDLIDSKDFQSLYLTILSSDEYFKR
;
A
#
# COMPACT_ATOMS: atom_id res chain seq x y z
N MET A 1 51.96 14.54 -52.10
CA MET A 1 51.42 15.48 -53.11
C MET A 1 50.89 16.67 -52.36
N GLN A 2 51.59 17.78 -52.50
CA GLN A 2 51.29 19.08 -51.88
C GLN A 2 50.06 19.69 -52.51
N ILE A 3 49.26 20.43 -51.72
CA ILE A 3 48.56 21.63 -52.20
C ILE A 3 48.24 22.53 -51.01
N ASN A 4 48.87 23.55 -50.98
CA ASN A 4 48.87 24.95 -50.57
C ASN A 4 47.58 25.58 -49.99
N PHE A 5 47.91 26.27 -48.93
CA PHE A 5 47.25 27.39 -48.26
C PHE A 5 47.01 28.59 -49.22
N LYS A 6 45.88 29.21 -49.19
CA LYS A 6 45.72 30.63 -49.49
C LYS A 6 44.72 31.30 -48.54
N PHE A 7 45.26 32.26 -47.83
CA PHE A 7 44.64 33.34 -47.07
C PHE A 7 43.54 34.05 -47.85
N PHE A 8 42.40 34.31 -47.16
CA PHE A 8 41.49 35.38 -47.56
C PHE A 8 41.12 36.18 -46.30
N PHE A 9 41.74 37.36 -46.18
CA PHE A 9 41.36 38.39 -45.23
C PHE A 9 40.13 39.09 -45.78
N LEU A 10 39.04 39.15 -45.02
CA LEU A 10 37.94 40.06 -45.27
C LEU A 10 37.70 40.93 -44.03
N PHE A 11 37.90 42.23 -44.25
CA PHE A 11 37.61 43.31 -43.31
C PHE A 11 36.13 43.30 -42.97
N ILE A 12 35.78 43.18 -41.69
CA ILE A 12 34.46 43.50 -41.17
C ILE A 12 34.61 44.72 -40.27
N SER A 13 34.02 45.81 -40.72
CA SER A 13 33.92 47.09 -40.06
C SER A 13 33.21 47.02 -38.73
N LEU A 14 33.87 47.53 -37.70
CA LEU A 14 33.44 47.68 -36.33
C LEU A 14 32.33 48.73 -36.21
N SER A 15 31.07 48.32 -36.20
CA SER A 15 29.94 49.21 -35.88
C SER A 15 29.76 49.20 -34.34
N ILE A 16 30.24 50.22 -33.70
CA ILE A 16 30.03 50.45 -32.26
C ILE A 16 28.61 50.93 -32.08
N ILE A 17 27.72 50.05 -31.66
CA ILE A 17 26.37 50.39 -31.21
C ILE A 17 26.49 50.73 -29.72
N TRP A 18 26.34 52.01 -29.43
CA TRP A 18 26.20 52.52 -28.07
C TRP A 18 24.84 52.09 -27.55
N PHE A 19 24.76 50.98 -26.80
CA PHE A 19 23.64 50.70 -25.92
C PHE A 19 23.76 51.64 -24.72
N SER A 20 22.93 52.68 -24.72
CA SER A 20 22.68 53.50 -23.53
C SER A 20 21.93 52.62 -22.53
N CYS A 21 22.65 52.07 -21.53
CA CYS A 21 22.05 51.42 -20.40
C CYS A 21 21.47 52.49 -19.50
N SER A 22 20.15 52.72 -19.57
CA SER A 22 19.45 53.48 -18.57
C SER A 22 19.52 52.67 -17.26
N LYS A 23 20.22 53.21 -16.25
CA LYS A 23 20.11 52.73 -14.89
C LYS A 23 18.65 52.90 -14.44
N GLU A 24 17.83 51.87 -14.57
CA GLU A 24 16.69 51.74 -13.67
C GLU A 24 17.22 51.74 -12.25
N LYS A 25 16.76 52.67 -11.45
CA LYS A 25 16.94 52.59 -10.02
C LYS A 25 16.18 51.36 -9.56
N ASP A 26 16.91 50.27 -9.32
CA ASP A 26 16.43 49.22 -8.48
C ASP A 26 16.05 49.81 -7.13
N THR A 27 14.77 50.11 -6.96
CA THR A 27 14.21 50.25 -5.63
C THR A 27 14.28 48.86 -5.03
N GLU A 28 15.34 48.59 -4.27
CA GLU A 28 15.32 47.47 -3.33
C GLU A 28 14.05 47.65 -2.47
N ILE A 29 13.02 46.85 -2.83
CA ILE A 29 11.92 46.63 -1.90
C ILE A 29 12.54 45.75 -0.82
N THR A 30 13.11 46.36 0.20
CA THR A 30 13.37 45.69 1.47
C THR A 30 12.01 45.24 1.97
N VAL A 31 11.65 44.00 1.63
CA VAL A 31 10.63 43.27 2.36
C VAL A 31 11.23 43.08 3.74
N THR A 32 10.97 44.05 4.64
CA THR A 32 11.10 43.79 6.06
C THR A 32 10.26 42.54 6.28
N GLU A 33 10.92 41.43 6.61
CA GLU A 33 10.24 40.28 7.23
C GLU A 33 9.59 40.85 8.52
N LYS A 34 8.40 41.43 8.33
CA LYS A 34 7.47 41.50 9.42
C LYS A 34 7.29 40.03 9.82
N ASN A 35 7.57 39.72 11.07
CA ASN A 35 7.14 38.48 11.70
C ASN A 35 5.62 38.39 11.48
N LEU A 36 5.24 37.89 10.31
CA LEU A 36 3.89 37.43 10.06
C LEU A 36 3.76 36.30 11.07
N LYS A 37 2.90 36.48 12.08
CA LYS A 37 2.43 35.37 12.88
C LYS A 37 2.06 34.29 11.86
N GLU A 38 2.61 33.09 12.01
CA GLU A 38 2.18 31.95 11.21
C GLU A 38 0.67 32.00 11.14
N ASP A 39 0.12 31.96 9.93
CA ASP A 39 -1.32 31.95 9.74
C ASP A 39 -1.81 30.63 10.35
N THR A 40 -2.27 30.71 11.59
CA THR A 40 -2.75 29.53 12.35
C THR A 40 -4.13 29.07 11.89
N ILE A 41 -4.71 29.76 10.90
CA ILE A 41 -6.03 29.43 10.36
C ILE A 41 -5.84 28.55 9.13
N VAL A 42 -6.30 27.32 9.23
CA VAL A 42 -6.31 26.38 8.10
C VAL A 42 -7.11 26.95 6.93
N SER A 43 -6.48 26.99 5.76
CA SER A 43 -7.08 27.52 4.54
C SER A 43 -8.15 26.57 3.96
N ILE A 44 -9.03 27.13 3.13
CA ILE A 44 -10.03 26.33 2.39
C ILE A 44 -9.35 25.29 1.50
N VAL A 45 -8.24 25.68 0.86
CA VAL A 45 -7.50 24.80 -0.06
C VAL A 45 -6.89 23.60 0.66
N GLU A 46 -6.35 23.79 1.87
CA GLU A 46 -5.81 22.68 2.67
C GLU A 46 -6.91 21.68 3.06
N ILE A 47 -8.11 22.15 3.45
CA ILE A 47 -9.23 21.29 3.78
C ILE A 47 -9.73 20.53 2.53
N GLU A 48 -9.86 21.20 1.39
CA GLU A 48 -10.27 20.56 0.14
C GLU A 48 -9.22 19.53 -0.34
N SER A 49 -7.92 19.85 -0.22
CA SER A 49 -6.83 18.92 -0.54
C SER A 49 -6.90 17.67 0.36
N PHE A 50 -7.03 17.87 1.66
CA PHE A 50 -7.19 16.78 2.62
C PHE A 50 -8.42 15.91 2.28
N ALA A 51 -9.58 16.52 1.99
CA ALA A 51 -10.77 15.79 1.61
C ALA A 51 -10.54 14.93 0.35
N GLN A 52 -9.86 15.46 -0.66
CA GLN A 52 -9.51 14.68 -1.86
C GLN A 52 -8.55 13.54 -1.53
N SER A 53 -7.52 13.80 -0.74
CA SER A 53 -6.50 12.81 -0.39
C SER A 53 -7.09 11.63 0.37
N ILE A 54 -7.92 11.85 1.39
CA ILE A 54 -8.52 10.73 2.16
C ILE A 54 -9.48 9.88 1.32
N TYR A 55 -10.23 10.47 0.38
CA TYR A 55 -11.09 9.71 -0.52
C TYR A 55 -10.29 8.90 -1.54
N ILE A 56 -9.18 9.46 -2.06
CA ILE A 56 -8.29 8.73 -2.96
C ILE A 56 -7.62 7.57 -2.21
N ASP A 57 -7.07 7.82 -1.03
CA ASP A 57 -6.28 6.83 -0.28
C ASP A 57 -7.17 5.71 0.33
N LEU A 58 -8.38 6.03 0.77
CA LEU A 58 -9.28 5.08 1.39
C LEU A 58 -10.28 4.44 0.43
N LEU A 59 -10.80 5.22 -0.55
CA LEU A 59 -11.88 4.77 -1.45
C LEU A 59 -11.44 4.64 -2.91
N GLY A 60 -10.18 5.02 -3.25
CA GLY A 60 -9.64 4.92 -4.61
C GLY A 60 -10.35 5.81 -5.63
N ARG A 61 -11.06 6.84 -5.18
CA ARG A 61 -11.76 7.82 -6.03
C ARG A 61 -11.63 9.23 -5.48
N LYS A 62 -11.89 10.20 -6.32
CA LYS A 62 -12.02 11.60 -5.85
C LYS A 62 -13.28 11.79 -5.03
N ALA A 63 -13.20 12.66 -4.03
CA ALA A 63 -14.38 13.15 -3.32
C ALA A 63 -15.26 13.96 -4.26
N THR A 64 -16.56 13.80 -4.14
CA THR A 64 -17.56 14.64 -4.82
C THR A 64 -17.63 16.03 -4.17
N ARG A 65 -18.22 17.02 -4.86
CA ARG A 65 -18.37 18.35 -4.27
C ARG A 65 -19.18 18.32 -2.97
N VAL A 66 -20.22 17.49 -2.89
CA VAL A 66 -21.06 17.33 -1.69
C VAL A 66 -20.23 16.79 -0.51
N GLU A 67 -19.36 15.81 -0.75
CA GLU A 67 -18.50 15.24 0.27
C GLU A 67 -17.44 16.25 0.75
N ILE A 68 -16.84 17.01 -0.19
CA ILE A 68 -15.91 18.09 0.15
C ILE A 68 -16.59 19.15 1.02
N ASP A 69 -17.79 19.61 0.63
CA ASP A 69 -18.53 20.63 1.37
C ASP A 69 -18.92 20.13 2.76
N ALA A 70 -19.27 18.85 2.92
CA ALA A 70 -19.56 18.24 4.22
C ALA A 70 -18.30 18.26 5.12
N ILE A 71 -17.16 17.80 4.61
CA ILE A 71 -15.87 17.81 5.33
C ILE A 71 -15.45 19.25 5.68
N PHE A 72 -15.60 20.18 4.75
CA PHE A 72 -15.31 21.58 4.98
C PHE A 72 -16.10 22.16 6.13
N ASN A 73 -17.41 21.92 6.15
CA ASN A 73 -18.31 22.42 7.22
C ASN A 73 -17.98 21.83 8.59
N GLU A 74 -17.42 20.66 8.66
CA GLU A 74 -16.98 20.00 9.90
C GLU A 74 -15.60 20.47 10.36
N LEU A 75 -14.63 20.60 9.44
CA LEU A 75 -13.27 20.96 9.77
C LEU A 75 -13.05 22.46 10.00
N LYS A 76 -13.77 23.32 9.28
CA LYS A 76 -13.59 24.76 9.36
C LYS A 76 -13.78 25.33 10.78
N PRO A 77 -14.88 24.97 11.53
CA PRO A 77 -15.11 25.50 12.88
C PRO A 77 -14.04 25.07 13.89
N THR A 78 -13.38 23.94 13.67
CA THR A 78 -12.39 23.35 14.58
C THR A 78 -10.97 23.66 14.16
N ASN A 79 -10.78 24.51 13.13
CA ASN A 79 -9.49 24.76 12.49
C ASN A 79 -8.79 23.45 12.09
N ALA A 80 -9.55 22.50 11.54
CA ALA A 80 -9.12 21.17 11.13
C ALA A 80 -8.35 20.42 12.24
N SER A 81 -8.82 20.48 13.48
CA SER A 81 -8.16 19.80 14.60
C SER A 81 -7.99 18.29 14.31
N ARG A 82 -6.98 17.68 14.92
CA ARG A 82 -6.73 16.22 14.75
C ARG A 82 -7.95 15.40 15.13
N GLU A 83 -8.69 15.80 16.14
CA GLU A 83 -9.89 15.09 16.60
C GLU A 83 -11.03 15.13 15.57
N SER A 84 -11.24 16.28 14.93
CA SER A 84 -12.23 16.40 13.85
C SER A 84 -11.83 15.57 12.64
N ARG A 85 -10.55 15.60 12.25
CA ARG A 85 -10.04 14.75 11.17
C ARG A 85 -10.23 13.27 11.49
N TYR A 86 -9.91 12.86 12.72
CA TYR A 86 -10.10 11.49 13.21
C TYR A 86 -11.54 11.03 13.06
N THR A 87 -12.51 11.88 13.44
CA THR A 87 -13.94 11.57 13.33
C THR A 87 -14.35 11.33 11.88
N ILE A 88 -14.00 12.25 10.97
CA ILE A 88 -14.29 12.13 9.54
C ILE A 88 -13.72 10.85 8.95
N ILE A 89 -12.44 10.56 9.24
CA ILE A 89 -11.77 9.36 8.71
C ILE A 89 -12.43 8.10 9.24
N LYS A 90 -12.81 8.08 10.53
CA LYS A 90 -13.52 6.97 11.15
C LYS A 90 -14.85 6.68 10.47
N ASP A 91 -15.59 7.73 10.11
CA ASP A 91 -16.88 7.58 9.41
C ASP A 91 -16.68 6.99 8.01
N ILE A 92 -15.62 7.43 7.27
CA ILE A 92 -15.30 6.87 5.96
C ILE A 92 -14.88 5.39 6.06
N ILE A 93 -14.02 5.03 7.01
CA ILE A 93 -13.58 3.65 7.26
C ILE A 93 -14.76 2.75 7.69
N GLY A 94 -15.78 3.32 8.30
CA GLY A 94 -17.00 2.60 8.70
C GLY A 94 -17.93 2.21 7.55
N THR A 95 -17.69 2.70 6.33
CA THR A 95 -18.60 2.48 5.17
C THR A 95 -18.35 1.14 4.48
N ASN A 96 -19.39 0.61 3.82
CA ASN A 96 -19.24 -0.57 2.97
C ASN A 96 -18.29 -0.31 1.79
N GLU A 97 -18.28 0.91 1.24
CA GLU A 97 -17.38 1.31 0.15
C GLU A 97 -15.92 1.14 0.55
N TYR A 98 -15.55 1.48 1.80
CA TYR A 98 -14.20 1.27 2.30
C TYR A 98 -13.81 -0.21 2.28
N TYR A 99 -14.67 -1.12 2.76
CA TYR A 99 -14.36 -2.55 2.79
C TYR A 99 -14.24 -3.15 1.38
N ASP A 100 -15.07 -2.71 0.42
CA ASP A 100 -14.96 -3.11 -0.97
C ASP A 100 -13.62 -2.64 -1.56
N LYS A 101 -13.22 -1.41 -1.29
CA LYS A 101 -11.94 -0.87 -1.76
C LYS A 101 -10.73 -1.48 -1.07
N LEU A 102 -10.83 -1.75 0.22
CA LEU A 102 -9.78 -2.46 0.96
C LEU A 102 -9.52 -3.84 0.32
N TYR A 103 -10.58 -4.58 0.01
CA TYR A 103 -10.46 -5.86 -0.69
C TYR A 103 -9.84 -5.70 -2.09
N LEU A 104 -10.38 -4.81 -2.93
CA LEU A 104 -9.88 -4.60 -4.29
C LEU A 104 -8.42 -4.14 -4.31
N TYR A 105 -8.02 -3.28 -3.37
CA TYR A 105 -6.64 -2.89 -3.22
C TYR A 105 -5.74 -4.09 -2.90
N ASN A 106 -6.13 -4.92 -1.92
CA ASN A 106 -5.33 -6.05 -1.49
C ASN A 106 -5.23 -7.16 -2.56
N ILE A 107 -6.30 -7.45 -3.32
CA ILE A 107 -6.19 -8.43 -4.43
C ILE A 107 -5.28 -7.90 -5.54
N ALA A 108 -5.36 -6.61 -5.89
CA ALA A 108 -4.47 -6.03 -6.89
C ALA A 108 -3.02 -6.05 -6.42
N GLU A 109 -2.75 -5.72 -5.16
CA GLU A 109 -1.41 -5.68 -4.57
C GLU A 109 -0.78 -7.08 -4.48
N TYR A 110 -1.49 -8.02 -3.87
CA TYR A 110 -0.92 -9.35 -3.59
C TYR A 110 -1.10 -10.37 -4.72
N LEU A 111 -2.05 -10.16 -5.62
CA LEU A 111 -2.31 -11.04 -6.75
C LEU A 111 -1.92 -10.42 -8.10
N ASN A 112 -0.90 -9.57 -8.10
CA ASN A 112 -0.26 -8.99 -9.30
C ASN A 112 -1.26 -8.30 -10.25
N GLY A 113 -2.08 -7.40 -9.73
CA GLY A 113 -3.07 -6.65 -10.50
C GLY A 113 -4.34 -7.45 -10.83
N ALA A 114 -4.57 -8.59 -10.18
CA ALA A 114 -5.82 -9.34 -10.32
C ALA A 114 -7.02 -8.50 -9.88
N ASP A 115 -8.16 -8.80 -10.46
CA ASP A 115 -9.47 -8.30 -10.06
C ASP A 115 -10.40 -9.47 -9.66
N GLU A 116 -11.62 -9.16 -9.31
CA GLU A 116 -12.61 -10.18 -8.96
C GLU A 116 -12.86 -11.17 -10.10
N ASN A 117 -12.88 -10.72 -11.36
CA ASN A 117 -13.09 -11.59 -12.52
C ASN A 117 -11.94 -12.60 -12.64
N THR A 118 -10.70 -12.16 -12.40
CA THR A 118 -9.53 -13.04 -12.39
C THR A 118 -9.70 -14.18 -11.37
N VAL A 119 -10.21 -13.88 -10.17
CA VAL A 119 -10.46 -14.89 -9.13
C VAL A 119 -11.54 -15.88 -9.56
N TYR A 120 -12.64 -15.39 -10.14
CA TYR A 120 -13.72 -16.25 -10.65
C TYR A 120 -13.27 -17.11 -11.84
N ASP A 121 -12.51 -16.56 -12.77
CA ASP A 121 -12.00 -17.27 -13.95
C ASP A 121 -11.04 -18.40 -13.55
N GLN A 122 -10.14 -18.13 -12.61
CA GLN A 122 -9.24 -19.15 -12.08
C GLN A 122 -10.00 -20.26 -11.36
N ARG A 123 -11.01 -19.90 -10.59
CA ARG A 123 -11.91 -20.88 -9.96
C ARG A 123 -12.62 -21.75 -11.00
N LEU A 124 -13.13 -21.16 -12.07
CA LEU A 124 -13.81 -21.89 -13.15
C LEU A 124 -12.87 -22.86 -13.86
N GLN A 125 -11.61 -22.45 -14.08
CA GLN A 125 -10.58 -23.36 -14.63
C GLN A 125 -10.36 -24.58 -13.73
N LEU A 126 -10.28 -24.39 -12.42
CA LEU A 126 -10.14 -25.51 -11.47
C LEU A 126 -11.37 -26.40 -11.43
N VAL A 127 -12.58 -25.87 -11.59
CA VAL A 127 -13.81 -26.69 -11.75
C VAL A 127 -13.71 -27.53 -12.97
N TYR A 128 -13.25 -27.02 -14.10
CA TYR A 128 -13.04 -27.80 -15.33
C TYR A 128 -11.97 -28.90 -15.15
N ILE A 129 -10.85 -28.57 -14.51
CA ILE A 129 -9.80 -29.55 -14.18
C ILE A 129 -10.35 -30.68 -13.30
N LYS A 130 -11.19 -30.35 -12.30
CA LYS A 130 -11.85 -31.35 -11.47
C LYS A 130 -12.74 -32.27 -12.28
N GLN A 131 -13.55 -31.74 -13.21
CA GLN A 131 -14.41 -32.55 -14.10
C GLN A 131 -13.60 -33.48 -14.99
N LEU A 132 -12.45 -33.05 -15.53
CA LEU A 132 -11.55 -33.94 -16.27
C LEU A 132 -11.00 -35.04 -15.36
N GLY A 133 -10.62 -34.74 -14.13
CA GLY A 133 -10.20 -35.76 -13.17
C GLY A 133 -11.29 -36.79 -12.86
N GLU A 134 -12.55 -36.36 -12.76
CA GLU A 134 -13.71 -37.24 -12.56
C GLU A 134 -13.95 -38.13 -13.76
N GLN A 135 -13.83 -37.63 -15.00
CA GLN A 135 -13.94 -38.41 -16.23
C GLN A 135 -12.87 -39.49 -16.35
N ASP A 136 -11.64 -39.16 -15.96
CA ASP A 136 -10.47 -40.04 -16.03
C ASP A 136 -10.29 -40.93 -14.78
N ASN A 137 -11.18 -40.82 -13.78
CA ASN A 137 -11.04 -41.44 -12.45
C ASN A 137 -9.68 -41.12 -11.78
N ASN A 138 -9.15 -39.91 -12.00
CA ASN A 138 -7.88 -39.45 -11.45
C ASN A 138 -8.10 -38.73 -10.10
N GLN A 139 -8.04 -39.48 -9.00
CA GLN A 139 -8.28 -38.98 -7.67
C GLN A 139 -7.32 -37.84 -7.27
N VAL A 140 -6.05 -37.91 -7.69
CA VAL A 140 -5.04 -36.88 -7.40
C VAL A 140 -5.43 -35.55 -8.04
N LEU A 141 -5.90 -35.57 -9.28
CA LEU A 141 -6.32 -34.37 -10.00
C LEU A 141 -7.60 -33.76 -9.40
N ILE A 142 -8.54 -34.63 -8.98
CA ILE A 142 -9.77 -34.22 -8.29
C ILE A 142 -9.43 -33.47 -6.98
N GLU A 143 -8.58 -34.07 -6.16
CA GLU A 143 -8.17 -33.49 -4.87
C GLU A 143 -7.39 -32.17 -5.04
N PHE A 144 -6.46 -32.13 -6.00
CA PHE A 144 -5.73 -30.90 -6.34
C PHE A 144 -6.69 -29.76 -6.72
N ALA A 145 -7.60 -30.04 -7.66
CA ALA A 145 -8.55 -29.03 -8.12
C ALA A 145 -9.53 -28.62 -7.02
N GLN A 146 -10.04 -29.55 -6.23
CA GLN A 146 -10.95 -29.25 -5.11
C GLN A 146 -10.29 -28.40 -4.04
N ASN A 147 -9.03 -28.68 -3.69
CA ASN A 147 -8.28 -27.85 -2.75
C ASN A 147 -8.07 -26.42 -3.28
N GLY A 148 -7.76 -26.27 -4.58
CA GLY A 148 -7.67 -24.97 -5.22
C GLY A 148 -8.99 -24.19 -5.20
N ILE A 149 -10.11 -24.86 -5.54
CA ILE A 149 -11.46 -24.28 -5.49
C ILE A 149 -11.78 -23.78 -4.07
N ASN A 150 -11.58 -24.62 -3.05
CA ASN A 150 -11.87 -24.25 -1.67
C ASN A 150 -11.08 -23.01 -1.21
N ARG A 151 -9.82 -22.91 -1.62
CA ARG A 151 -8.97 -21.74 -1.31
C ARG A 151 -9.46 -20.48 -2.03
N LEU A 152 -9.86 -20.56 -3.31
CA LEU A 152 -10.43 -19.42 -4.04
C LEU A 152 -11.82 -19.05 -3.51
N ASP A 153 -12.66 -20.00 -3.15
CA ASP A 153 -13.95 -19.75 -2.49
C ASP A 153 -13.75 -18.96 -1.19
N SER A 154 -12.65 -19.23 -0.46
CA SER A 154 -12.30 -18.47 0.74
C SER A 154 -11.89 -17.02 0.45
N VAL A 155 -11.39 -16.72 -0.76
CA VAL A 155 -11.09 -15.35 -1.23
C VAL A 155 -12.37 -14.62 -1.67
N ILE A 156 -13.24 -15.30 -2.42
CA ILE A 156 -14.48 -14.74 -2.95
C ILE A 156 -15.41 -14.20 -1.84
N VAL A 157 -15.44 -14.84 -0.69
CA VAL A 157 -16.30 -14.42 0.42
C VAL A 157 -15.75 -13.26 1.26
N ILE A 158 -14.51 -12.83 1.02
CA ILE A 158 -13.83 -11.81 1.83
C ILE A 158 -14.62 -10.50 1.92
N PRO A 159 -15.10 -9.87 0.81
CA PRO A 159 -15.77 -8.56 0.89
C PRO A 159 -16.96 -8.57 1.85
N GLU A 160 -17.80 -9.60 1.74
CA GLU A 160 -18.97 -9.74 2.58
C GLU A 160 -18.59 -9.98 4.05
N ARG A 161 -17.57 -10.80 4.31
CA ARG A 161 -17.09 -11.09 5.65
C ARG A 161 -16.39 -9.92 6.33
N LEU A 162 -15.72 -9.05 5.57
CA LEU A 162 -15.16 -7.80 6.08
C LEU A 162 -16.27 -6.84 6.50
N LYS A 163 -17.31 -6.64 5.65
CA LYS A 163 -18.48 -5.80 5.96
C LYS A 163 -19.21 -6.26 7.20
N GLN A 164 -19.33 -7.57 7.38
CA GLN A 164 -19.93 -8.19 8.58
C GLN A 164 -19.00 -8.17 9.80
N LYS A 165 -17.75 -7.70 9.66
CA LYS A 165 -16.70 -7.73 10.72
C LYS A 165 -16.41 -9.14 11.25
N VAL A 166 -16.62 -10.16 10.41
CA VAL A 166 -16.28 -11.57 10.70
C VAL A 166 -14.82 -11.83 10.38
N PHE A 167 -14.28 -11.21 9.32
CA PHE A 167 -12.88 -11.26 8.99
C PHE A 167 -12.21 -9.94 9.38
N SER A 168 -11.02 -10.06 9.92
CA SER A 168 -10.05 -8.98 10.09
C SER A 168 -9.17 -8.84 8.84
N GLU A 169 -8.37 -7.79 8.79
CA GLU A 169 -7.46 -7.56 7.65
C GLU A 169 -6.36 -8.61 7.56
N ASP A 170 -5.81 -9.08 8.68
CA ASP A 170 -4.83 -10.17 8.71
C ASP A 170 -5.41 -11.47 8.16
N GLU A 171 -6.64 -11.82 8.53
CA GLU A 171 -7.34 -12.98 7.98
C GLU A 171 -7.57 -12.87 6.46
N MET A 172 -7.95 -11.68 5.98
CA MET A 172 -8.03 -11.40 4.55
C MET A 172 -6.68 -11.64 3.87
N GLN A 173 -5.62 -11.04 4.36
CA GLN A 173 -4.29 -11.13 3.77
C GLN A 173 -3.74 -12.55 3.79
N LYS A 174 -3.97 -13.30 4.88
CA LYS A 174 -3.62 -14.72 4.94
C LYS A 174 -4.31 -15.55 3.87
N ARG A 175 -5.60 -15.29 3.57
CA ARG A 175 -6.33 -15.96 2.49
C ARG A 175 -5.79 -15.57 1.11
N LEU A 176 -5.40 -14.30 0.93
CA LEU A 176 -4.76 -13.83 -0.31
C LEU A 176 -3.37 -14.45 -0.50
N ALA A 177 -2.64 -14.74 0.57
CA ALA A 177 -1.37 -15.48 0.51
C ALA A 177 -1.56 -17.00 0.30
N ASN A 178 -2.75 -17.53 0.59
CA ASN A 178 -3.04 -18.97 0.53
C ASN A 178 -4.08 -19.31 -0.53
N ASN A 179 -3.80 -19.00 -1.79
CA ASN A 179 -4.68 -19.37 -2.90
C ASN A 179 -3.89 -19.75 -4.16
N ALA A 180 -4.59 -20.30 -5.16
CA ALA A 180 -3.96 -20.80 -6.38
C ALA A 180 -3.28 -19.69 -7.20
N ILE A 181 -3.84 -18.47 -7.23
CA ILE A 181 -3.28 -17.35 -7.99
C ILE A 181 -1.94 -16.91 -7.37
N TYR A 182 -1.88 -16.78 -6.03
CA TYR A 182 -0.63 -16.43 -5.34
C TYR A 182 0.45 -17.50 -5.56
N ASP A 183 0.06 -18.78 -5.57
CA ASP A 183 0.97 -19.89 -5.83
C ASP A 183 1.53 -19.86 -7.26
N ASP A 184 0.70 -19.53 -8.24
CA ASP A 184 1.09 -19.43 -9.65
C ASP A 184 2.03 -18.24 -9.90
N ILE A 185 1.77 -17.10 -9.26
CA ILE A 185 2.63 -15.90 -9.34
C ILE A 185 4.00 -16.17 -8.71
N ASN A 186 4.03 -16.89 -7.58
CA ASN A 186 5.23 -17.17 -6.79
C ASN A 186 5.64 -18.64 -6.90
N MET A 187 5.78 -19.13 -8.14
CA MET A 187 5.96 -20.54 -8.45
C MET A 187 7.17 -21.15 -7.72
N GLY A 188 6.90 -22.23 -7.00
CA GLY A 188 7.89 -23.00 -6.25
C GLY A 188 8.13 -22.47 -4.83
N VAL A 189 8.46 -23.40 -3.92
CA VAL A 189 8.63 -23.10 -2.49
C VAL A 189 9.65 -21.99 -2.21
N PRO A 190 10.82 -21.91 -2.89
CA PRO A 190 11.76 -20.84 -2.66
C PRO A 190 11.19 -19.44 -2.96
N ASN A 191 10.51 -19.28 -4.10
CA ASN A 191 9.92 -18.00 -4.48
C ASN A 191 8.73 -17.67 -3.58
N PHE A 192 7.85 -18.63 -3.33
CA PHE A 192 6.71 -18.47 -2.45
C PHE A 192 7.15 -17.97 -1.05
N THR A 193 8.11 -18.65 -0.42
CA THR A 193 8.56 -18.28 0.92
C THR A 193 9.24 -16.91 0.94
N PHE A 194 10.06 -16.59 -0.07
CA PHE A 194 10.71 -15.29 -0.18
C PHE A 194 9.69 -14.15 -0.35
N SER A 195 8.71 -14.34 -1.27
CA SER A 195 7.65 -13.36 -1.53
C SER A 195 6.78 -13.07 -0.31
N ILE A 196 6.51 -14.08 0.54
CA ILE A 196 5.78 -13.87 1.79
C ILE A 196 6.54 -12.89 2.71
N PHE A 197 7.86 -13.02 2.85
CA PHE A 197 8.64 -12.08 3.65
C PHE A 197 8.62 -10.67 3.07
N GLU A 198 8.79 -10.52 1.76
CA GLU A 198 8.77 -9.20 1.13
C GLU A 198 7.40 -8.54 1.17
N SER A 199 6.33 -9.29 0.86
CA SER A 199 4.98 -8.75 0.75
C SER A 199 4.33 -8.42 2.10
N PHE A 200 4.60 -9.22 3.13
CA PHE A 200 3.88 -9.11 4.40
C PHE A 200 4.75 -8.68 5.58
N LEU A 201 6.07 -8.93 5.54
CA LEU A 201 7.00 -8.48 6.57
C LEU A 201 7.82 -7.25 6.13
N PHE A 202 7.71 -6.83 4.87
CA PHE A 202 8.42 -5.68 4.29
C PHE A 202 9.95 -5.75 4.47
N ARG A 203 10.49 -6.96 4.46
CA ARG A 203 11.93 -7.26 4.52
C ARG A 203 12.27 -8.59 3.84
N ALA A 204 13.51 -8.73 3.41
CA ALA A 204 14.03 -10.03 3.00
C ALA A 204 14.20 -10.96 4.22
N PRO A 205 14.03 -12.29 4.05
CA PRO A 205 14.41 -13.25 5.08
C PRO A 205 15.93 -13.30 5.26
N THR A 206 16.39 -13.62 6.46
CA THR A 206 17.75 -14.10 6.65
C THR A 206 17.92 -15.48 6.01
N ASN A 207 19.17 -15.90 5.74
CA ASN A 207 19.42 -17.22 5.17
C ASN A 207 18.80 -18.35 6.01
N GLN A 208 18.87 -18.25 7.34
CA GLN A 208 18.30 -19.25 8.24
C GLN A 208 16.78 -19.26 8.21
N GLU A 209 16.15 -18.10 8.25
CA GLU A 209 14.68 -17.98 8.14
C GLU A 209 14.20 -18.56 6.82
N TRP A 210 14.87 -18.22 5.71
CA TRP A 210 14.46 -18.71 4.39
C TRP A 210 14.60 -20.22 4.26
N GLN A 211 15.68 -20.79 4.78
CA GLN A 211 15.87 -22.24 4.78
C GLN A 211 14.82 -22.94 5.64
N ASN A 212 14.52 -22.42 6.84
CA ASN A 212 13.51 -22.99 7.72
C ASN A 212 12.12 -22.87 7.11
N ALA A 213 11.78 -21.72 6.49
CA ALA A 213 10.51 -21.52 5.78
C ALA A 213 10.32 -22.55 4.66
N GLN A 214 11.36 -22.79 3.85
CA GLN A 214 11.33 -23.81 2.80
C GLN A 214 11.15 -25.22 3.37
N ASN A 215 11.88 -25.56 4.44
CA ASN A 215 11.74 -26.87 5.09
C ASN A 215 10.31 -27.10 5.62
N ILE A 216 9.72 -26.08 6.25
CA ILE A 216 8.32 -26.14 6.72
C ILE A 216 7.38 -26.37 5.53
N CYS A 217 7.49 -25.57 4.47
CA CYS A 217 6.62 -25.68 3.29
C CYS A 217 6.80 -27.00 2.52
N ASN A 218 7.99 -27.63 2.59
CA ASN A 218 8.31 -28.93 2.00
C ASN A 218 8.01 -30.13 2.93
N THR A 219 7.30 -29.91 4.03
CA THR A 219 6.92 -30.95 5.02
C THR A 219 8.10 -31.64 5.73
N ILE A 220 9.29 -31.05 5.65
CA ILE A 220 10.49 -31.51 6.37
C ILE A 220 10.43 -31.09 7.84
N GLY A 221 9.77 -29.97 8.12
CA GLY A 221 9.70 -29.33 9.42
C GLY A 221 10.83 -28.33 9.65
N GLY A 222 10.55 -27.35 10.49
CA GLY A 222 11.51 -26.29 10.84
C GLY A 222 11.00 -25.39 11.96
N VAL A 223 11.89 -24.50 12.42
CA VAL A 223 11.55 -23.50 13.45
C VAL A 223 11.66 -22.12 12.83
N LEU A 224 10.56 -21.37 12.84
CA LEU A 224 10.54 -19.99 12.38
C LEU A 224 10.00 -19.11 13.50
N PHE A 225 10.71 -18.01 13.83
CA PHE A 225 10.39 -17.10 14.94
C PHE A 225 10.16 -17.81 16.29
N GLY A 226 10.89 -18.92 16.54
CA GLY A 226 10.75 -19.73 17.75
C GLY A 226 9.56 -20.70 17.74
N ILE A 227 8.79 -20.78 16.66
CA ILE A 227 7.61 -21.64 16.52
C ILE A 227 7.92 -22.79 15.55
N ASN A 228 7.54 -24.03 15.94
CA ASN A 228 7.67 -25.19 15.07
C ASN A 228 6.55 -25.20 14.01
N GLY A 229 6.90 -25.51 12.76
CA GLY A 229 5.96 -25.72 11.68
C GLY A 229 6.38 -26.91 10.83
N GLN A 230 5.44 -27.52 10.11
CA GLN A 230 5.67 -28.72 9.30
C GLN A 230 4.98 -28.67 7.93
N THR A 231 4.06 -27.73 7.74
CA THR A 231 3.27 -27.62 6.50
C THR A 231 3.22 -26.17 6.02
N LYS A 232 2.84 -25.96 4.77
CA LYS A 232 2.61 -24.62 4.22
C LYS A 232 1.55 -23.83 5.02
N PRO A 233 0.43 -24.40 5.47
CA PRO A 233 -0.48 -23.73 6.40
C PRO A 233 0.20 -23.30 7.68
N ASP A 234 1.03 -24.17 8.32
CA ASP A 234 1.76 -23.80 9.55
C ASP A 234 2.71 -22.61 9.30
N PHE A 235 3.41 -22.61 8.16
CA PHE A 235 4.26 -21.47 7.79
C PHE A 235 3.47 -20.15 7.72
N LEU A 236 2.29 -20.15 7.07
CA LEU A 236 1.44 -18.97 7.02
C LEU A 236 0.90 -18.59 8.40
N ASP A 237 0.51 -19.55 9.24
CA ASP A 237 0.08 -19.29 10.61
C ASP A 237 1.18 -18.62 11.44
N ILE A 238 2.41 -19.10 11.32
CA ILE A 238 3.58 -18.51 11.98
C ILE A 238 3.80 -17.08 11.51
N ILE A 239 3.78 -16.84 10.20
CA ILE A 239 3.99 -15.50 9.63
C ILE A 239 2.93 -14.52 10.14
N PHE A 240 1.63 -14.82 9.93
CA PHE A 240 0.54 -13.88 10.21
C PHE A 240 0.24 -13.72 11.71
N SER A 241 0.80 -14.56 12.58
CA SER A 241 0.74 -14.41 14.04
C SER A 241 2.00 -13.77 14.65
N SER A 242 3.05 -13.53 13.85
CA SER A 242 4.33 -13.03 14.36
C SER A 242 4.34 -11.52 14.57
N ASP A 243 5.13 -11.06 15.54
CA ASP A 243 5.41 -9.63 15.74
C ASP A 243 5.98 -8.98 14.47
N HIS A 244 6.75 -9.72 13.67
CA HIS A 244 7.30 -9.26 12.40
C HIS A 244 6.22 -8.91 11.36
N TYR A 245 5.09 -9.61 11.38
CA TYR A 245 3.96 -9.25 10.51
C TYR A 245 3.37 -7.90 10.93
N PHE A 246 3.16 -7.67 12.23
CA PHE A 246 2.65 -6.39 12.71
C PHE A 246 3.64 -5.24 12.50
N GLU A 247 4.94 -5.48 12.65
CA GLU A 247 5.99 -4.52 12.24
C GLU A 247 5.87 -4.16 10.75
N GLY A 248 5.71 -5.16 9.89
CA GLY A 248 5.51 -4.99 8.46
C GLY A 248 4.26 -4.16 8.14
N LYS A 249 3.18 -4.36 8.88
CA LYS A 249 1.93 -3.59 8.71
C LYS A 249 2.10 -2.12 9.07
N VAL A 250 2.84 -1.81 10.13
CA VAL A 250 3.17 -0.42 10.49
C VAL A 250 4.00 0.22 9.37
N ILE A 251 5.04 -0.47 8.88
CA ILE A 251 5.87 0.03 7.77
C ILE A 251 5.02 0.29 6.53
N ASN A 252 4.15 -0.67 6.15
CA ASN A 252 3.27 -0.52 4.99
C ASN A 252 2.35 0.70 5.12
N ALA A 253 1.70 0.87 6.27
CA ALA A 253 0.78 1.98 6.51
C ALA A 253 1.47 3.35 6.38
N TYR A 254 2.68 3.50 6.93
CA TYR A 254 3.45 4.74 6.78
C TYR A 254 3.91 4.97 5.34
N LEU A 255 4.39 3.95 4.65
CA LEU A 255 4.76 4.05 3.23
C LEU A 255 3.57 4.42 2.35
N ARG A 256 2.40 3.84 2.62
CA ARG A 256 1.18 4.08 1.86
C ARG A 256 0.61 5.47 2.07
N PHE A 257 0.52 5.92 3.33
CA PHE A 257 -0.23 7.14 3.65
C PHE A 257 0.63 8.40 3.78
N VAL A 258 1.90 8.28 4.19
CA VAL A 258 2.81 9.43 4.36
C VAL A 258 4.12 9.30 3.59
N GLU A 259 4.22 8.29 2.70
CA GLU A 259 5.31 8.10 1.73
C GLU A 259 6.71 8.03 2.35
N ARG A 260 6.80 7.64 3.61
CA ARG A 260 8.05 7.41 4.33
C ARG A 260 7.97 6.19 5.23
N ARG A 261 9.12 5.68 5.65
CA ARG A 261 9.15 4.69 6.71
C ARG A 261 8.83 5.32 8.07
N PRO A 262 8.21 4.58 9.01
CA PRO A 262 8.06 5.03 10.38
C PRO A 262 9.44 5.23 11.02
N ASN A 263 9.56 6.18 11.95
CA ASN A 263 10.72 6.25 12.84
C ASN A 263 10.64 5.13 13.91
N SER A 264 11.71 4.95 14.67
CA SER A 264 11.81 3.84 15.64
C SER A 264 10.70 3.87 16.71
N LEU A 265 10.26 5.06 17.12
CA LEU A 265 9.19 5.20 18.11
C LEU A 265 7.81 4.88 17.50
N GLU A 266 7.52 5.40 16.32
CA GLU A 266 6.30 5.12 15.56
C GLU A 266 6.17 3.63 15.25
N GLN A 267 7.27 3.00 14.83
CA GLN A 267 7.29 1.57 14.54
C GLN A 267 7.03 0.76 15.81
N TYR A 268 7.74 1.05 16.90
CA TYR A 268 7.58 0.34 18.16
C TYR A 268 6.16 0.46 18.73
N GLN A 269 5.65 1.69 18.86
CA GLN A 269 4.31 1.93 19.40
C GLN A 269 3.23 1.32 18.52
N GLY A 270 3.28 1.55 17.22
CA GLY A 270 2.31 0.99 16.28
C GLY A 270 2.31 -0.54 16.28
N THR A 271 3.48 -1.16 16.41
CA THR A 271 3.60 -2.62 16.49
C THR A 271 2.99 -3.16 17.79
N VAL A 272 3.32 -2.58 18.95
CA VAL A 272 2.75 -2.99 20.23
C VAL A 272 1.24 -2.85 20.23
N ASP A 273 0.72 -1.70 19.78
CA ASP A 273 -0.72 -1.45 19.71
C ASP A 273 -1.44 -2.47 18.80
N LEU A 274 -0.83 -2.86 17.66
CA LEU A 274 -1.40 -3.87 16.77
C LEU A 274 -1.33 -5.28 17.33
N ILE A 275 -0.27 -5.65 18.03
CA ILE A 275 -0.16 -6.97 18.69
C ILE A 275 -1.28 -7.14 19.70
N ASP A 276 -1.53 -6.10 20.51
CA ASP A 276 -2.51 -6.13 21.60
C ASP A 276 -3.95 -6.07 21.08
N SER A 277 -4.23 -5.19 20.11
CA SER A 277 -5.60 -4.90 19.64
C SER A 277 -6.01 -5.66 18.40
N LYS A 278 -5.08 -5.96 17.49
CA LYS A 278 -5.29 -6.41 16.11
C LYS A 278 -6.21 -5.46 15.31
N ASP A 279 -6.26 -4.20 15.72
CA ASP A 279 -7.08 -3.15 15.10
C ASP A 279 -6.27 -2.31 14.11
N PHE A 280 -6.19 -2.77 12.87
CA PHE A 280 -5.52 -2.04 11.78
C PHE A 280 -6.18 -0.69 11.48
N GLN A 281 -7.49 -0.57 11.72
CA GLN A 281 -8.20 0.70 11.50
C GLN A 281 -7.71 1.78 12.47
N SER A 282 -7.42 1.41 13.72
CA SER A 282 -6.83 2.33 14.71
C SER A 282 -5.47 2.87 14.26
N LEU A 283 -4.61 2.02 13.68
CA LEU A 283 -3.34 2.46 13.08
C LEU A 283 -3.57 3.46 11.96
N TYR A 284 -4.49 3.17 11.03
CA TYR A 284 -4.80 4.06 9.90
C TYR A 284 -5.38 5.40 10.37
N LEU A 285 -6.29 5.37 11.34
CA LEU A 285 -6.85 6.57 11.97
C LEU A 285 -5.77 7.44 12.60
N THR A 286 -4.79 6.83 13.27
CA THR A 286 -3.68 7.53 13.90
C THR A 286 -2.81 8.27 12.87
N ILE A 287 -2.47 7.62 11.77
CA ILE A 287 -1.61 8.17 10.71
C ILE A 287 -2.38 9.23 9.91
N LEU A 288 -3.58 8.92 9.44
CA LEU A 288 -4.38 9.78 8.56
C LEU A 288 -4.89 11.04 9.28
N SER A 289 -5.10 11.00 10.60
CA SER A 289 -5.48 12.17 11.38
C SER A 289 -4.29 13.06 11.78
N SER A 290 -3.05 12.65 11.49
CA SER A 290 -1.84 13.41 11.84
C SER A 290 -1.72 14.73 11.07
N ASP A 291 -0.95 15.67 11.61
CA ASP A 291 -0.64 16.92 10.91
C ASP A 291 0.25 16.70 9.70
N GLU A 292 1.08 15.64 9.72
CA GLU A 292 1.91 15.27 8.59
C GLU A 292 1.06 14.86 7.37
N TYR A 293 0.06 14.00 7.59
CA TYR A 293 -0.84 13.61 6.50
C TYR A 293 -1.71 14.77 6.01
N PHE A 294 -2.20 15.62 6.92
CA PHE A 294 -3.04 16.77 6.59
C PHE A 294 -2.30 17.80 5.71
N LYS A 295 -1.00 17.96 5.88
CA LYS A 295 -0.16 18.91 5.15
C LYS A 295 0.51 18.34 3.89
N ARG A 296 0.21 17.09 3.56
CA ARG A 296 0.71 16.39 2.35
C ARG A 296 0.01 16.87 1.02
#